data_e7d05bc815e829c2d3138d21732c00ce
#
_entry.id   e7d05bc815e829c2d3138d21732c00ce
#
_cell.length_a   1.000
_cell.length_b   1.000
_cell.length_c   1.000
_cell.angle_alpha   90.00
_cell.angle_beta   90.00
_cell.angle_gamma   90.00
#
_symmetry.space_group_name_H-M   'P 1'
#
loop_
_entity.id
_entity.type
_entity.pdbx_description
1 polymer ?
#
loop_
_entity_poly.entity_id
_entity_poly.type
_entity_poly.pdbx_seq_one_letter_code
_entity_poly.pdbx_strand_id
1 'polypeptide(L)'
;MIEVILLGIALAMDALAVSIVNGIKYKNYGKKEMFLASLSFGVFQGVMPLLGYLVFTPFIKYVEKVDHWIVLILLGYIGIDMIKESFEKDEDIKEKSEEFTLKILLVESIATAIDALSVGVTLPNLSVNPYLACVIIGLCTTLICMIGHMLGKKIAMLLKNKALFLGGAILIIIGIKEVLTGLGIL
;
A
#
# COMPACT_ATOMS: atom_id res chain seq x y z
N MET A 1 -5.54 14.18 -18.97
CA MET A 1 -6.35 13.02 -18.48
C MET A 1 -5.53 11.73 -18.43
N ILE A 2 -4.92 11.28 -19.55
CA ILE A 2 -4.13 10.04 -19.59
C ILE A 2 -2.97 10.10 -18.59
N GLU A 3 -2.25 11.22 -18.54
CA GLU A 3 -1.15 11.44 -17.59
C GLU A 3 -1.57 11.22 -16.13
N VAL A 4 -2.75 11.74 -15.74
CA VAL A 4 -3.26 11.57 -14.37
C VAL A 4 -3.63 10.11 -14.07
N ILE A 5 -4.19 9.40 -15.06
CA ILE A 5 -4.50 7.97 -14.91
C ILE A 5 -3.21 7.15 -14.75
N LEU A 6 -2.20 7.41 -15.59
CA LEU A 6 -0.90 6.75 -15.49
C LEU A 6 -0.22 7.04 -14.15
N LEU A 7 -0.29 8.29 -13.69
CA LEU A 7 0.21 8.69 -12.38
C LEU A 7 -0.54 7.96 -11.26
N GLY A 8 -1.87 7.88 -11.33
CA GLY A 8 -2.69 7.15 -10.37
C GLY A 8 -2.38 5.65 -10.35
N ILE A 9 -2.10 5.05 -11.50
CA ILE A 9 -1.66 3.64 -11.58
C ILE A 9 -0.28 3.48 -10.94
N ALA A 10 0.67 4.38 -11.24
CA ALA A 10 2.01 4.32 -10.69
C ALA A 10 1.99 4.42 -9.16
N LEU A 11 1.28 5.41 -8.62
CA LEU A 11 1.12 5.61 -7.17
C LEU A 11 0.37 4.48 -6.47
N ALA A 12 -0.50 3.74 -7.18
CA ALA A 12 -1.25 2.63 -6.61
C ALA A 12 -0.41 1.36 -6.44
N MET A 13 0.84 1.30 -6.93
CA MET A 13 1.63 0.05 -6.92
C MET A 13 1.98 -0.42 -5.52
N ASP A 14 2.30 0.49 -4.60
CA ASP A 14 2.62 0.14 -3.21
C ASP A 14 1.37 -0.36 -2.48
N ALA A 15 0.26 0.34 -2.64
CA ALA A 15 -1.02 -0.07 -2.08
C ALA A 15 -1.52 -1.40 -2.69
N LEU A 16 -1.24 -1.67 -3.98
CA LEU A 16 -1.50 -2.96 -4.64
C LEU A 16 -0.72 -4.10 -3.96
N ALA A 17 0.58 -3.89 -3.71
CA ALA A 17 1.42 -4.90 -3.08
C ALA A 17 0.90 -5.25 -1.67
N VAL A 18 0.61 -4.25 -0.85
CA VAL A 18 0.02 -4.43 0.49
C VAL A 18 -1.36 -5.10 0.39
N SER A 19 -2.19 -4.72 -0.59
CA SER A 19 -3.51 -5.33 -0.81
C SER A 19 -3.42 -6.82 -1.15
N ILE A 20 -2.44 -7.22 -1.98
CA ILE A 20 -2.20 -8.64 -2.29
C ILE A 20 -1.82 -9.39 -1.00
N VAL A 21 -0.93 -8.81 -0.22
CA VAL A 21 -0.47 -9.41 1.04
C VAL A 21 -1.60 -9.54 2.06
N ASN A 22 -2.43 -8.52 2.23
CA ASN A 22 -3.59 -8.57 3.10
C ASN A 22 -4.56 -9.68 2.67
N GLY A 23 -4.76 -9.85 1.36
CA GLY A 23 -5.53 -10.95 0.80
C GLY A 23 -4.94 -12.34 1.09
N ILE A 24 -3.62 -12.44 1.28
CA ILE A 24 -2.91 -13.69 1.64
C ILE A 24 -2.99 -13.92 3.15
N LYS A 25 -2.67 -12.91 3.95
CA LYS A 25 -2.49 -12.99 5.41
C LYS A 25 -3.80 -13.24 6.16
N TYR A 26 -4.84 -12.47 5.85
CA TYR A 26 -6.06 -12.47 6.64
C TYR A 26 -7.09 -13.50 6.13
N LYS A 27 -7.22 -14.64 6.83
CA LYS A 27 -8.14 -15.75 6.44
C LYS A 27 -9.62 -15.33 6.44
N ASN A 28 -10.03 -14.52 7.42
CA ASN A 28 -11.40 -14.03 7.58
C ASN A 28 -11.68 -12.72 6.84
N TYR A 29 -10.87 -12.43 5.81
CA TYR A 29 -10.99 -11.22 5.01
C TYR A 29 -12.15 -11.34 4.03
N GLY A 30 -13.30 -10.83 4.45
CA GLY A 30 -14.54 -10.87 3.68
C GLY A 30 -14.58 -9.79 2.58
N LYS A 31 -15.64 -9.83 1.77
CA LYS A 31 -15.84 -8.82 0.71
C LYS A 31 -15.98 -7.39 1.27
N LYS A 32 -16.56 -7.27 2.47
CA LYS A 32 -16.75 -5.98 3.16
C LYS A 32 -15.41 -5.38 3.59
N GLU A 33 -14.57 -6.19 4.22
CA GLU A 33 -13.23 -5.79 4.66
C GLU A 33 -12.35 -5.42 3.47
N MET A 34 -12.38 -6.21 2.39
CA MET A 34 -11.68 -5.92 1.14
C MET A 34 -12.12 -4.59 0.54
N PHE A 35 -13.42 -4.32 0.49
CA PHE A 35 -13.96 -3.06 -0.02
C PHE A 35 -13.54 -1.88 0.86
N LEU A 36 -13.68 -1.99 2.20
CA LEU A 36 -13.28 -0.94 3.13
C LEU A 36 -11.79 -0.63 3.07
N ALA A 37 -10.96 -1.66 2.95
CA ALA A 37 -9.51 -1.49 2.81
C ALA A 37 -9.16 -0.80 1.48
N SER A 38 -9.72 -1.27 0.37
CA SER A 38 -9.48 -0.64 -0.94
C SER A 38 -9.94 0.81 -0.97
N LEU A 39 -11.08 1.10 -0.34
CA LEU A 39 -11.59 2.47 -0.23
C LEU A 39 -10.68 3.34 0.65
N SER A 40 -10.18 2.80 1.77
CA SER A 40 -9.23 3.50 2.65
C SER A 40 -7.95 3.85 1.89
N PHE A 41 -7.32 2.88 1.22
CA PHE A 41 -6.14 3.15 0.39
C PHE A 41 -6.42 4.23 -0.67
N GLY A 42 -7.56 4.15 -1.37
CA GLY A 42 -7.92 5.15 -2.38
C GLY A 42 -8.18 6.53 -1.79
N VAL A 43 -8.84 6.63 -0.64
CA VAL A 43 -9.09 7.91 0.04
C VAL A 43 -7.76 8.56 0.45
N PHE A 44 -6.87 7.81 1.11
CA PHE A 44 -5.57 8.35 1.50
C PHE A 44 -4.73 8.72 0.29
N GLN A 45 -4.74 7.90 -0.77
CA GLN A 45 -4.01 8.17 -2.02
C GLN A 45 -4.53 9.39 -2.78
N GLY A 46 -5.81 9.74 -2.63
CA GLY A 46 -6.38 10.98 -3.18
C GLY A 46 -6.17 12.19 -2.27
N VAL A 47 -6.25 12.01 -0.95
CA VAL A 47 -6.12 13.09 0.04
C VAL A 47 -4.67 13.56 0.19
N MET A 48 -3.69 12.64 0.16
CA MET A 48 -2.28 12.99 0.35
C MET A 48 -1.75 13.96 -0.72
N PRO A 49 -1.94 13.75 -2.04
CA PRO A 49 -1.51 14.75 -3.02
C PRO A 49 -2.29 16.07 -2.89
N LEU A 50 -3.55 16.02 -2.45
CA LEU A 50 -4.30 17.24 -2.16
C LEU A 50 -3.69 18.02 -1.00
N LEU A 51 -3.28 17.35 0.08
CA LEU A 51 -2.54 17.97 1.19
C LEU A 51 -1.19 18.52 0.73
N GLY A 52 -0.45 17.77 -0.09
CA GLY A 52 0.79 18.24 -0.70
C GLY A 52 0.61 19.51 -1.53
N TYR A 53 -0.46 19.58 -2.31
CA TYR A 53 -0.82 20.74 -3.11
C TYR A 53 -1.19 21.96 -2.26
N LEU A 54 -2.00 21.77 -1.20
CA LEU A 54 -2.54 22.89 -0.39
C LEU A 54 -1.56 23.39 0.67
N VAL A 55 -0.79 22.47 1.26
CA VAL A 55 -0.07 22.77 2.49
C VAL A 55 1.40 23.05 2.24
N PHE A 56 2.08 22.49 1.21
CA PHE A 56 3.46 22.87 1.18
C PHE A 56 4.56 22.25 0.35
N THR A 57 5.22 23.11 -0.33
CA THR A 57 6.59 22.98 -0.84
C THR A 57 7.70 22.85 0.23
N PRO A 58 7.69 23.56 1.40
CA PRO A 58 8.84 23.48 2.32
C PRO A 58 8.87 22.19 3.17
N PHE A 59 7.74 21.59 3.52
CA PHE A 59 7.71 20.39 4.36
C PHE A 59 7.96 19.10 3.60
N ILE A 60 7.67 19.05 2.31
CA ILE A 60 7.85 17.87 1.46
C ILE A 60 9.30 17.37 1.50
N LYS A 61 10.29 18.26 1.44
CA LYS A 61 11.71 17.89 1.53
C LYS A 61 12.10 17.15 2.82
N TYR A 62 11.34 17.32 3.91
CA TYR A 62 11.56 16.57 5.15
C TYR A 62 10.85 15.23 5.11
N VAL A 63 9.67 15.16 4.52
CA VAL A 63 8.92 13.91 4.34
C VAL A 63 9.70 12.97 3.42
N GLU A 64 10.14 13.44 2.25
CA GLU A 64 10.96 12.67 1.28
C GLU A 64 12.25 12.07 1.86
N LYS A 65 12.75 12.60 2.98
CA LYS A 65 13.93 12.04 3.66
C LYS A 65 13.62 10.85 4.57
N VAL A 66 12.39 10.72 5.02
CA VAL A 66 12.01 9.73 6.04
C VAL A 66 10.96 8.73 5.57
N ASP A 67 10.22 9.02 4.49
CA ASP A 67 9.16 8.18 3.95
C ASP A 67 9.65 6.75 3.66
N HIS A 68 10.74 6.61 2.90
CA HIS A 68 11.33 5.31 2.55
C HIS A 68 11.76 4.48 3.78
N TRP A 69 12.17 5.14 4.89
CA TRP A 69 12.48 4.43 6.13
C TRP A 69 11.23 3.94 6.85
N ILE A 70 10.15 4.75 6.84
CA ILE A 70 8.87 4.36 7.42
C ILE A 70 8.31 3.15 6.65
N VAL A 71 8.34 3.20 5.32
CA VAL A 71 7.89 2.10 4.46
C VAL A 71 8.72 0.84 4.71
N LEU A 72 10.06 0.93 4.77
CA LEU A 72 10.92 -0.21 5.07
C LEU A 72 10.58 -0.85 6.42
N ILE A 73 10.43 -0.05 7.48
CA ILE A 73 10.13 -0.55 8.82
C ILE A 73 8.78 -1.26 8.83
N LEU A 74 7.76 -0.66 8.22
CA LEU A 74 6.42 -1.23 8.18
C LEU A 74 6.36 -2.51 7.35
N LEU A 75 6.81 -2.45 6.09
CA LEU A 75 6.78 -3.62 5.20
C LEU A 75 7.74 -4.72 5.68
N GLY A 76 8.89 -4.33 6.26
CA GLY A 76 9.82 -5.24 6.89
C GLY A 76 9.21 -5.98 8.08
N TYR A 77 8.51 -5.26 8.97
CA TYR A 77 7.82 -5.85 10.11
C TYR A 77 6.74 -6.83 9.66
N ILE A 78 5.85 -6.43 8.75
CA ILE A 78 4.78 -7.29 8.24
C ILE A 78 5.38 -8.49 7.49
N GLY A 79 6.40 -8.26 6.66
CA GLY A 79 7.05 -9.32 5.89
C GLY A 79 7.75 -10.37 6.76
N ILE A 80 8.46 -9.95 7.82
CA ILE A 80 9.10 -10.86 8.76
C ILE A 80 8.04 -11.67 9.53
N ASP A 81 6.97 -11.02 9.96
CA ASP A 81 5.87 -11.67 10.66
C ASP A 81 5.21 -12.77 9.80
N MET A 82 4.93 -12.48 8.54
CA MET A 82 4.40 -13.46 7.58
C MET A 82 5.35 -14.62 7.33
N ILE A 83 6.66 -14.36 7.24
CA ILE A 83 7.66 -15.43 7.05
C ILE A 83 7.68 -16.33 8.29
N LYS A 84 7.65 -15.77 9.50
CA LYS A 84 7.56 -16.56 10.74
C LYS A 84 6.30 -17.42 10.76
N GLU A 85 5.14 -16.82 10.47
CA GLU A 85 3.85 -17.52 10.41
C GLU A 85 3.88 -18.66 9.38
N SER A 86 4.61 -18.53 8.27
CA SER A 86 4.72 -19.57 7.24
C SER A 86 5.40 -20.87 7.72
N PHE A 87 6.20 -20.80 8.79
CA PHE A 87 6.87 -21.94 9.41
C PHE A 87 6.10 -22.54 10.61
N GLU A 88 5.03 -21.89 11.08
CA GLU A 88 4.19 -22.43 12.14
C GLU A 88 3.31 -23.59 11.61
N LYS A 89 2.92 -24.51 12.50
CA LYS A 89 2.04 -25.64 12.13
C LYS A 89 0.63 -25.13 11.90
N ASP A 90 -0.11 -25.77 10.97
CA ASP A 90 -1.48 -25.40 10.61
C ASP A 90 -2.47 -25.31 11.79
N GLU A 91 -2.22 -26.01 12.89
CA GLU A 91 -3.03 -25.98 14.12
C GLU A 91 -2.77 -24.70 14.93
N ASP A 92 -1.51 -24.26 15.04
CA ASP A 92 -1.12 -23.04 15.75
C ASP A 92 -1.57 -21.78 14.98
N ILE A 93 -1.59 -21.85 13.65
CA ILE A 93 -2.04 -20.75 12.77
C ILE A 93 -3.55 -20.47 12.92
N LYS A 94 -4.36 -21.47 13.27
CA LYS A 94 -5.81 -21.28 13.49
C LYS A 94 -6.15 -20.51 14.76
N GLU A 95 -5.33 -20.63 15.79
CA GLU A 95 -5.52 -19.91 17.06
C GLU A 95 -4.99 -18.47 17.01
N LYS A 96 -3.95 -18.22 16.21
CA LYS A 96 -3.28 -16.92 16.11
C LYS A 96 -3.69 -16.06 14.89
N SER A 97 -4.74 -16.44 14.16
CA SER A 97 -5.14 -15.63 13.00
C SER A 97 -5.41 -14.19 13.45
N GLU A 98 -4.47 -13.29 13.15
CA GLU A 98 -4.63 -11.86 13.44
C GLU A 98 -5.90 -11.35 12.75
N GLU A 99 -6.75 -10.69 13.54
CA GLU A 99 -7.92 -10.02 12.98
C GLU A 99 -7.47 -8.74 12.26
N PHE A 100 -7.97 -8.55 11.05
CA PHE A 100 -7.78 -7.31 10.33
C PHE A 100 -8.48 -6.16 11.07
N THR A 101 -7.70 -5.29 11.69
CA THR A 101 -8.20 -4.19 12.51
C THR A 101 -8.16 -2.86 11.78
N LEU A 102 -9.06 -1.95 12.17
CA LEU A 102 -9.06 -0.57 11.64
C LEU A 102 -7.71 0.14 11.86
N LYS A 103 -7.03 -0.16 12.96
CA LYS A 103 -5.71 0.42 13.26
C LYS A 103 -4.66 -0.01 12.22
N ILE A 104 -4.61 -1.30 11.90
CA ILE A 104 -3.71 -1.82 10.86
C ILE A 104 -4.02 -1.14 9.53
N LEU A 105 -5.30 -1.09 9.14
CA LEU A 105 -5.74 -0.45 7.91
C LEU A 105 -5.29 1.02 7.81
N LEU A 106 -5.47 1.80 8.87
CA LEU A 106 -5.07 3.22 8.86
C LEU A 106 -3.56 3.39 8.73
N VAL A 107 -2.79 2.59 9.47
CA VAL A 107 -1.31 2.63 9.39
C VAL A 107 -0.82 2.27 7.99
N GLU A 108 -1.35 1.20 7.40
CA GLU A 108 -1.00 0.78 6.03
C GLU A 108 -1.40 1.83 5.00
N SER A 109 -2.61 2.40 5.13
CA SER A 109 -3.12 3.42 4.18
C SER A 109 -2.29 4.71 4.23
N ILE A 110 -1.87 5.14 5.40
CA ILE A 110 -1.00 6.32 5.55
C ILE A 110 0.37 6.01 4.97
N ALA A 111 0.96 4.87 5.33
CA ALA A 111 2.30 4.52 4.91
C ALA A 111 2.43 4.37 3.39
N THR A 112 1.42 3.75 2.73
CA THR A 112 1.42 3.58 1.26
C THR A 112 1.06 4.84 0.49
N ALA A 113 0.57 5.89 1.15
CA ALA A 113 0.19 7.13 0.50
C ALA A 113 1.12 8.32 0.83
N ILE A 114 2.19 8.07 1.58
CA ILE A 114 3.10 9.15 2.03
C ILE A 114 3.86 9.77 0.85
N ASP A 115 4.27 8.97 -0.14
CA ASP A 115 4.92 9.39 -1.38
C ASP A 115 4.01 10.28 -2.25
N ALA A 116 2.70 10.05 -2.18
CA ALA A 116 1.71 10.84 -2.90
C ALA A 116 1.67 12.32 -2.45
N LEU A 117 2.16 12.64 -1.23
CA LEU A 117 2.36 14.03 -0.81
C LEU A 117 3.28 14.81 -1.77
N SER A 118 4.40 14.21 -2.17
CA SER A 118 5.37 14.82 -3.08
C SER A 118 4.78 15.09 -4.46
N VAL A 119 3.89 14.21 -4.92
CA VAL A 119 3.16 14.39 -6.17
C VAL A 119 2.24 15.61 -6.13
N GLY A 120 1.73 15.98 -4.96
CA GLY A 120 0.89 17.17 -4.78
C GLY A 120 1.53 18.47 -5.31
N VAL A 121 2.86 18.60 -5.22
CA VAL A 121 3.60 19.77 -5.72
C VAL A 121 3.60 19.84 -7.25
N THR A 122 3.51 18.69 -7.91
CA THR A 122 3.52 18.60 -9.38
C THR A 122 2.14 18.77 -10.00
N LEU A 123 1.06 18.66 -9.21
CA LEU A 123 -0.31 18.77 -9.69
C LEU A 123 -0.61 20.07 -10.48
N PRO A 124 -0.11 21.27 -10.08
CA PRO A 124 -0.35 22.51 -10.84
C PRO A 124 0.21 22.47 -12.27
N ASN A 125 1.22 21.63 -12.52
CA ASN A 125 1.86 21.50 -13.84
C ASN A 125 1.09 20.57 -14.79
N LEU A 126 0.09 19.87 -14.28
CA LEU A 126 -0.76 19.00 -15.08
C LEU A 126 -1.84 19.81 -15.79
N SER A 127 -2.19 19.40 -17.02
CA SER A 127 -3.26 20.00 -17.82
C SER A 127 -4.68 19.70 -17.29
N VAL A 128 -4.81 19.32 -16.03
CA VAL A 128 -6.07 18.90 -15.37
C VAL A 128 -6.21 19.62 -14.04
N ASN A 129 -7.45 19.94 -13.68
CA ASN A 129 -7.72 20.53 -12.36
C ASN A 129 -7.15 19.63 -11.24
N PRO A 130 -6.33 20.17 -10.31
CA PRO A 130 -5.70 19.40 -9.23
C PRO A 130 -6.68 18.57 -8.38
N TYR A 131 -7.86 19.12 -8.07
CA TYR A 131 -8.91 18.41 -7.33
C TYR A 131 -9.42 17.18 -8.09
N LEU A 132 -9.63 17.34 -9.41
CA LEU A 132 -10.05 16.24 -10.28
C LEU A 132 -8.95 15.19 -10.39
N ALA A 133 -7.69 15.60 -10.47
CA ALA A 133 -6.54 14.69 -10.47
C ALA A 133 -6.52 13.83 -9.20
N CYS A 134 -6.67 14.42 -8.02
CA CYS A 134 -6.74 13.71 -6.74
C CYS A 134 -7.88 12.67 -6.69
N VAL A 135 -9.06 13.02 -7.19
CA VAL A 135 -10.19 12.07 -7.27
C VAL A 135 -9.87 10.91 -8.21
N ILE A 136 -9.29 11.17 -9.37
CA ILE A 136 -8.92 10.12 -10.33
C ILE A 136 -7.87 9.19 -9.72
N ILE A 137 -6.83 9.72 -9.08
CA ILE A 137 -5.79 8.94 -8.40
C ILE A 137 -6.42 8.03 -7.34
N GLY A 138 -7.28 8.57 -6.47
CA GLY A 138 -7.97 7.81 -5.43
C GLY A 138 -8.85 6.69 -6.00
N LEU A 139 -9.60 6.96 -7.08
CA LEU A 139 -10.44 5.96 -7.74
C LEU A 139 -9.58 4.85 -8.39
N CYS A 140 -8.50 5.21 -9.09
CA CYS A 140 -7.58 4.24 -9.67
C CYS A 140 -7.01 3.33 -8.58
N THR A 141 -6.55 3.90 -7.46
CA THR A 141 -6.00 3.13 -6.33
C THR A 141 -7.06 2.21 -5.74
N THR A 142 -8.28 2.68 -5.49
CA THR A 142 -9.37 1.84 -4.98
C THR A 142 -9.61 0.62 -5.86
N LEU A 143 -9.70 0.80 -7.17
CA LEU A 143 -9.94 -0.29 -8.12
C LEU A 143 -8.77 -1.27 -8.17
N ILE A 144 -7.54 -0.75 -8.20
CA ILE A 144 -6.31 -1.56 -8.25
C ILE A 144 -6.17 -2.38 -6.96
N CYS A 145 -6.39 -1.78 -5.79
CA CYS A 145 -6.33 -2.47 -4.50
C CYS A 145 -7.41 -3.56 -4.39
N MET A 146 -8.62 -3.32 -4.91
CA MET A 146 -9.67 -4.34 -4.92
C MET A 146 -9.26 -5.57 -5.74
N ILE A 147 -8.61 -5.36 -6.89
CA ILE A 147 -8.02 -6.45 -7.68
C ILE A 147 -6.90 -7.13 -6.88
N GLY A 148 -6.03 -6.36 -6.21
CA GLY A 148 -4.94 -6.86 -5.37
C GLY A 148 -5.43 -7.81 -4.29
N HIS A 149 -6.43 -7.42 -3.52
CA HIS A 149 -7.04 -8.27 -2.48
C HIS A 149 -7.61 -9.58 -3.05
N MET A 150 -8.29 -9.50 -4.20
CA MET A 150 -8.84 -10.70 -4.87
C MET A 150 -7.72 -11.64 -5.35
N LEU A 151 -6.66 -11.09 -5.91
CA LEU A 151 -5.48 -11.85 -6.33
C LEU A 151 -4.79 -12.51 -5.14
N GLY A 152 -4.57 -11.77 -4.05
CA GLY A 152 -3.97 -12.28 -2.81
C GLY A 152 -4.76 -13.46 -2.25
N LYS A 153 -6.08 -13.36 -2.20
CA LYS A 153 -6.95 -14.44 -1.75
C LYS A 153 -6.85 -15.68 -2.63
N LYS A 154 -6.78 -15.53 -3.96
CA LYS A 154 -6.57 -16.65 -4.89
C LYS A 154 -5.19 -17.29 -4.68
N ILE A 155 -4.14 -16.49 -4.51
CA ILE A 155 -2.79 -16.97 -4.24
C ILE A 155 -2.75 -17.77 -2.93
N ALA A 156 -3.41 -17.27 -1.88
CA ALA A 156 -3.52 -17.98 -0.60
C ALA A 156 -4.19 -19.35 -0.74
N MET A 157 -5.28 -19.44 -1.52
CA MET A 157 -5.98 -20.70 -1.76
C MET A 157 -5.12 -21.73 -2.54
N LEU A 158 -4.29 -21.25 -3.47
CA LEU A 158 -3.46 -22.12 -4.32
C LEU A 158 -2.18 -22.58 -3.62
N LEU A 159 -1.51 -21.68 -2.89
CA LEU A 159 -0.17 -21.91 -2.35
C LEU A 159 -0.15 -22.21 -0.85
N LYS A 160 -1.29 -22.03 -0.15
CA LYS A 160 -1.42 -22.26 1.31
C LYS A 160 -0.29 -21.54 2.10
N ASN A 161 0.42 -22.26 2.99
CA ASN A 161 1.48 -21.69 3.80
C ASN A 161 2.65 -21.11 2.99
N LYS A 162 2.91 -21.61 1.78
CA LYS A 162 3.92 -21.02 0.88
C LYS A 162 3.54 -19.61 0.41
N ALA A 163 2.25 -19.28 0.39
CA ALA A 163 1.79 -17.93 0.05
C ALA A 163 2.25 -16.90 1.09
N LEU A 164 2.23 -17.25 2.38
CA LEU A 164 2.71 -16.38 3.47
C LEU A 164 4.22 -16.10 3.32
N PHE A 165 5.01 -17.13 3.06
CA PHE A 165 6.45 -16.96 2.82
C PHE A 165 6.73 -16.05 1.62
N LEU A 166 6.07 -16.30 0.48
CA LEU A 166 6.24 -15.49 -0.72
C LEU A 166 5.76 -14.05 -0.52
N GLY A 167 4.60 -13.85 0.11
CA GLY A 167 4.08 -12.52 0.43
C GLY A 167 5.03 -11.73 1.33
N GLY A 168 5.52 -12.35 2.40
CA GLY A 168 6.49 -11.73 3.30
C GLY A 168 7.81 -11.37 2.62
N ALA A 169 8.34 -12.26 1.78
CA ALA A 169 9.56 -12.01 1.01
C ALA A 169 9.38 -10.83 0.03
N ILE A 170 8.24 -10.76 -0.67
CA ILE A 170 7.92 -9.66 -1.58
C ILE A 170 7.87 -8.32 -0.82
N LEU A 171 7.22 -8.27 0.35
CA LEU A 171 7.17 -7.03 1.15
C LEU A 171 8.55 -6.54 1.58
N ILE A 172 9.41 -7.44 2.02
CA ILE A 172 10.79 -7.10 2.41
C ILE A 172 11.57 -6.55 1.21
N ILE A 173 11.43 -7.19 0.04
CA ILE A 173 12.09 -6.74 -1.20
C ILE A 173 11.59 -5.35 -1.59
N ILE A 174 10.28 -5.10 -1.51
CA ILE A 174 9.70 -3.78 -1.81
C ILE A 174 10.24 -2.74 -0.82
N GLY A 175 10.23 -3.02 0.49
CA GLY A 175 10.75 -2.11 1.49
C GLY A 175 12.23 -1.76 1.27
N ILE A 176 13.06 -2.75 0.91
CA ILE A 176 14.47 -2.51 0.56
C ILE A 176 14.60 -1.67 -0.71
N LYS A 177 13.81 -1.98 -1.75
CA LYS A 177 13.79 -1.21 -3.00
C LYS A 177 13.46 0.25 -2.73
N GLU A 178 12.45 0.54 -1.91
CA GLU A 178 12.06 1.92 -1.57
C GLU A 178 13.20 2.69 -0.90
N VAL A 179 13.95 2.07 0.02
CA VAL A 179 15.14 2.71 0.61
C VAL A 179 16.22 2.97 -0.43
N LEU A 180 16.50 2.02 -1.32
CA LEU A 180 17.53 2.20 -2.36
C LEU A 180 17.15 3.32 -3.34
N THR A 181 15.87 3.43 -3.68
CA THR A 181 15.34 4.53 -4.51
C THR A 181 15.43 5.86 -3.76
N GLY A 182 15.02 5.92 -2.48
CA GLY A 182 15.11 7.13 -1.66
C GLY A 182 16.54 7.62 -1.40
N LEU A 183 17.52 6.71 -1.42
CA LEU A 183 18.95 7.05 -1.32
C LEU A 183 19.59 7.41 -2.67
N GLY A 184 18.84 7.33 -3.79
CA GLY A 184 19.36 7.62 -5.13
C GLY A 184 20.34 6.57 -5.66
N ILE A 185 20.26 5.33 -5.17
CA ILE A 185 21.12 4.22 -5.60
C ILE A 185 20.48 3.47 -6.79
N LEU A 186 19.16 3.48 -6.87
CA LEU A 186 18.33 2.91 -7.95
C LEU A 186 17.50 3.97 -8.63
#